data_7e3a98184abc1c5ead319cb484a949d9
#
_entry.id   7e3a98184abc1c5ead319cb484a949d9
#
_cell.length_a   1.000
_cell.length_b   1.000
_cell.length_c   1.000
_cell.angle_alpha   90.00
_cell.angle_beta   90.00
_cell.angle_gamma   90.00
#
_symmetry.space_group_name_H-M   'P 1'
#
loop_
_entity.id
_entity.type
_entity.pdbx_description
1 polymer ?
#
loop_
_entity_poly.entity_id
_entity_poly.type
_entity_poly.pdbx_seq_one_letter_code
_entity_poly.pdbx_strand_id
1 'polypeptide(L)'
;MFKRNVFARLFVTATAVAFLLLASTAVFAQTKLLRFPDINGDRVAFTYGGDIWTAPTTGGSAIRLTAHPGVEVFAKFSPDGKWIAFTGQYDGDEQVYVIPSTGGVPRQLTFYPARGPLAPRWGWDNQVDGWSKDGKRIFFRSLRDSWSLPIARLYSVSVDGGPAEPLPMPEAGSGDYSPDSERMVYSPQFRDFRSEKRYGGGQANVLYIFDLKTSDTKRITEGPRPTRDPMWMGDTIYFNSDRDGHFNIYSYDVSSGKTAQVTRSKQWDVRWPSSDHEGRIVYEMNGELQILDAKSGKTTPISITVPDDGLARRPSRISAANNIESYDLSPKGERALFSARGDIFTAPIEKGPTRNLTHSSGAHDKWPSWSPDGSQIAFISDL
;
A
#
# COMPACT_ATOMS: atom_id res chain seq x y z
N MET A 1 -26.04 65.34 0.29
CA MET A 1 -26.12 64.12 -0.55
C MET A 1 -24.87 63.22 -0.46
N PHE A 2 -23.72 63.74 0.02
CA PHE A 2 -22.43 62.98 0.06
C PHE A 2 -22.28 61.98 1.22
N LYS A 3 -22.93 62.15 2.37
CA LYS A 3 -22.76 61.25 3.53
C LYS A 3 -23.43 59.89 3.40
N ARG A 4 -24.47 59.76 2.55
CA ARG A 4 -25.24 58.51 2.39
C ARG A 4 -24.49 57.44 1.58
N ASN A 5 -23.60 57.83 0.65
CA ASN A 5 -22.87 56.92 -0.20
C ASN A 5 -21.59 56.34 0.46
N VAL A 6 -21.06 56.99 1.48
CA VAL A 6 -19.90 56.50 2.23
C VAL A 6 -20.28 55.36 3.16
N PHE A 7 -21.43 55.47 3.85
CA PHE A 7 -21.92 54.39 4.71
C PHE A 7 -22.31 53.13 3.94
N ALA A 8 -22.94 53.29 2.77
CA ALA A 8 -23.28 52.14 1.91
C ALA A 8 -22.05 51.43 1.38
N ARG A 9 -20.97 52.13 1.01
CA ARG A 9 -19.72 51.55 0.57
C ARG A 9 -18.97 50.86 1.70
N LEU A 10 -18.95 51.42 2.91
CA LEU A 10 -18.36 50.79 4.10
C LEU A 10 -19.10 49.51 4.52
N PHE A 11 -20.43 49.49 4.38
CA PHE A 11 -21.23 48.30 4.69
C PHE A 11 -21.02 47.19 3.66
N VAL A 12 -20.91 47.49 2.38
CA VAL A 12 -20.65 46.52 1.31
C VAL A 12 -19.24 45.95 1.41
N THR A 13 -18.24 46.78 1.74
CA THR A 13 -16.85 46.30 1.98
C THR A 13 -16.73 45.48 3.24
N ALA A 14 -17.40 45.82 4.34
CA ALA A 14 -17.39 45.03 5.57
C ALA A 14 -18.10 43.67 5.38
N THR A 15 -19.19 43.62 4.62
CA THR A 15 -19.90 42.36 4.30
C THR A 15 -19.07 41.47 3.37
N ALA A 16 -18.36 42.04 2.39
CA ALA A 16 -17.49 41.29 1.49
C ALA A 16 -16.25 40.71 2.23
N VAL A 17 -15.67 41.48 3.17
CA VAL A 17 -14.57 41.01 4.02
C VAL A 17 -15.05 39.94 5.01
N ALA A 18 -16.24 40.07 5.59
CA ALA A 18 -16.84 39.04 6.45
C ALA A 18 -17.17 37.76 5.66
N PHE A 19 -17.64 37.87 4.41
CA PHE A 19 -17.87 36.71 3.55
C PHE A 19 -16.54 36.01 3.11
N LEU A 20 -15.49 36.78 2.88
CA LEU A 20 -14.14 36.24 2.60
C LEU A 20 -13.51 35.55 3.84
N LEU A 21 -13.77 36.04 5.04
CA LEU A 21 -13.33 35.42 6.28
C LEU A 21 -14.13 34.17 6.66
N LEU A 22 -15.41 34.08 6.26
CA LEU A 22 -16.23 32.87 6.45
C LEU A 22 -15.95 31.77 5.40
N ALA A 23 -15.31 32.12 4.30
CA ALA A 23 -14.91 31.17 3.26
C ALA A 23 -13.54 30.48 3.52
N SER A 24 -12.86 30.79 4.62
CA SER A 24 -11.75 29.99 5.10
C SER A 24 -12.27 28.69 5.74
N THR A 25 -12.88 27.83 4.92
CA THR A 25 -12.97 26.43 5.26
C THR A 25 -11.53 25.97 5.49
N ALA A 26 -11.21 25.56 6.72
CA ALA A 26 -9.95 24.89 6.98
C ALA A 26 -9.89 23.69 6.02
N VAL A 27 -9.16 23.85 4.93
CA VAL A 27 -8.81 22.72 4.06
C VAL A 27 -7.87 21.88 4.90
N PHE A 28 -8.43 20.96 5.68
CA PHE A 28 -7.66 19.91 6.26
C PHE A 28 -7.04 19.16 5.08
N ALA A 29 -5.71 19.24 4.96
CA ALA A 29 -5.01 18.50 3.93
C ALA A 29 -5.34 17.02 4.13
N GLN A 30 -5.94 16.41 3.09
CA GLN A 30 -6.22 14.98 3.09
C GLN A 30 -4.91 14.22 3.31
N THR A 31 -4.93 13.25 4.21
CA THR A 31 -3.74 12.44 4.48
C THR A 31 -3.49 11.52 3.29
N LYS A 32 -2.23 11.50 2.83
CA LYS A 32 -1.76 10.60 1.77
C LYS A 32 -0.94 9.43 2.34
N LEU A 33 -0.57 8.50 1.47
CA LEU A 33 0.18 7.27 1.78
C LEU A 33 -0.61 6.28 2.64
N LEU A 34 -1.93 6.26 2.44
CA LEU A 34 -2.80 5.22 2.99
C LEU A 34 -2.61 3.95 2.17
N ARG A 35 -2.18 2.85 2.81
CA ARG A 35 -1.72 1.63 2.14
C ARG A 35 -2.53 0.41 2.55
N PHE A 36 -2.55 -0.59 1.64
CA PHE A 36 -3.10 -1.93 1.90
C PHE A 36 -4.51 -1.89 2.49
N PRO A 37 -5.46 -1.21 1.83
CA PRO A 37 -6.79 -1.04 2.40
C PRO A 37 -7.59 -2.33 2.38
N ASP A 38 -8.57 -2.40 3.30
CA ASP A 38 -9.63 -3.39 3.33
C ASP A 38 -10.95 -2.73 3.74
N ILE A 39 -12.08 -3.35 3.42
CA ILE A 39 -13.41 -2.78 3.65
C ILE A 39 -14.38 -3.80 4.20
N ASN A 40 -15.15 -3.40 5.22
CA ASN A 40 -16.28 -4.17 5.72
C ASN A 40 -17.35 -3.22 6.27
N GLY A 41 -18.60 -3.40 5.86
CA GLY A 41 -19.71 -2.55 6.30
C GLY A 41 -19.46 -1.06 6.05
N ASP A 42 -19.49 -0.26 7.09
CA ASP A 42 -19.30 1.18 7.06
C ASP A 42 -17.86 1.62 7.36
N ARG A 43 -16.89 0.68 7.43
CA ARG A 43 -15.50 0.96 7.79
C ARG A 43 -14.50 0.47 6.74
N VAL A 44 -13.40 1.20 6.66
CA VAL A 44 -12.17 0.80 5.98
C VAL A 44 -11.05 0.62 7.01
N ALA A 45 -10.18 -0.38 6.79
CA ALA A 45 -8.92 -0.54 7.51
C ALA A 45 -7.78 -0.26 6.53
N PHE A 46 -6.66 0.27 7.01
CA PHE A 46 -5.49 0.55 6.18
C PHE A 46 -4.24 0.68 7.04
N THR A 47 -3.08 0.60 6.41
CA THR A 47 -1.79 0.90 7.04
C THR A 47 -1.40 2.36 6.79
N TYR A 48 -0.99 3.07 7.84
CA TYR A 48 -0.35 4.38 7.75
C TYR A 48 0.75 4.50 8.82
N GLY A 49 1.95 4.91 8.39
CA GLY A 49 3.10 5.08 9.26
C GLY A 49 3.63 3.78 9.90
N GLY A 50 3.25 2.61 9.37
CA GLY A 50 3.61 1.30 9.91
C GLY A 50 2.53 0.68 10.81
N ASP A 51 1.46 1.38 11.11
CA ASP A 51 0.38 0.94 11.99
C ASP A 51 -0.93 0.68 11.24
N ILE A 52 -1.80 -0.10 11.85
CA ILE A 52 -3.17 -0.32 11.39
C ILE A 52 -4.09 0.78 11.91
N TRP A 53 -4.84 1.36 11.01
CA TRP A 53 -5.85 2.39 11.26
C TRP A 53 -7.19 1.98 10.67
N THR A 54 -8.27 2.54 11.22
CA THR A 54 -9.62 2.41 10.65
C THR A 54 -10.26 3.77 10.49
N ALA A 55 -11.15 3.89 9.50
CA ALA A 55 -11.95 5.10 9.28
C ALA A 55 -13.33 4.73 8.73
N PRO A 56 -14.35 5.62 8.84
CA PRO A 56 -15.63 5.43 8.15
C PRO A 56 -15.47 5.43 6.62
N THR A 57 -16.27 4.64 5.92
CA THR A 57 -16.32 4.66 4.44
C THR A 57 -16.76 6.01 3.87
N THR A 58 -17.43 6.83 4.69
CA THR A 58 -17.81 8.21 4.36
C THR A 58 -16.67 9.22 4.53
N GLY A 59 -15.51 8.78 5.03
CA GLY A 59 -14.37 9.65 5.35
C GLY A 59 -14.43 10.19 6.77
N GLY A 60 -13.50 11.10 7.07
CA GLY A 60 -13.36 11.75 8.39
C GLY A 60 -12.08 11.35 9.11
N SER A 61 -12.08 11.44 10.44
CA SER A 61 -10.91 11.16 11.28
C SER A 61 -10.71 9.65 11.44
N ALA A 62 -9.49 9.18 11.19
CA ALA A 62 -9.12 7.79 11.42
C ALA A 62 -8.82 7.51 12.90
N ILE A 63 -8.95 6.25 13.30
CA ILE A 63 -8.63 5.73 14.63
C ILE A 63 -7.46 4.75 14.48
N ARG A 64 -6.40 4.95 15.27
CA ARG A 64 -5.25 4.06 15.34
C ARG A 64 -5.58 2.83 16.17
N LEU A 65 -5.34 1.64 15.62
CA LEU A 65 -5.58 0.37 16.32
C LEU A 65 -4.29 -0.23 16.89
N THR A 66 -3.16 -0.05 16.23
CA THR A 66 -1.85 -0.57 16.66
C THR A 66 -0.86 0.58 16.83
N ALA A 67 0.22 0.37 17.60
CA ALA A 67 1.19 1.41 17.93
C ALA A 67 2.57 0.82 18.26
N HIS A 68 2.93 -0.31 17.71
CA HIS A 68 4.23 -0.96 17.94
C HIS A 68 5.31 -0.32 17.04
N PRO A 69 6.61 -0.31 17.47
CA PRO A 69 7.71 0.16 16.62
C PRO A 69 7.97 -0.67 15.37
N GLY A 70 7.51 -1.94 15.32
CA GLY A 70 7.50 -2.78 14.13
C GLY A 70 6.49 -2.31 13.09
N VAL A 71 6.37 -3.04 12.00
CA VAL A 71 5.45 -2.71 10.91
C VAL A 71 4.24 -3.64 10.97
N GLU A 72 3.03 -3.06 10.88
CA GLU A 72 1.76 -3.77 10.75
C GLU A 72 1.13 -3.44 9.38
N VAL A 73 0.86 -4.48 8.61
CA VAL A 73 0.42 -4.35 7.20
C VAL A 73 -0.65 -5.40 6.85
N PHE A 74 -1.33 -5.20 5.74
CA PHE A 74 -2.32 -6.13 5.18
C PHE A 74 -3.46 -6.46 6.13
N ALA A 75 -4.04 -5.41 6.72
CA ALA A 75 -5.25 -5.55 7.52
C ALA A 75 -6.40 -6.15 6.69
N LYS A 76 -7.06 -7.19 7.22
CA LYS A 76 -8.23 -7.84 6.62
C LYS A 76 -9.31 -8.03 7.67
N PHE A 77 -10.49 -7.47 7.44
CA PHE A 77 -11.65 -7.68 8.29
C PHE A 77 -12.12 -9.13 8.23
N SER A 78 -12.55 -9.67 9.37
CA SER A 78 -13.36 -10.89 9.38
C SER A 78 -14.69 -10.67 8.67
N PRO A 79 -15.34 -11.71 8.13
CA PRO A 79 -16.63 -11.57 7.44
C PRO A 79 -17.72 -10.88 8.27
N ASP A 80 -17.72 -11.09 9.60
CA ASP A 80 -18.65 -10.44 10.53
C ASP A 80 -18.20 -9.03 10.98
N GLY A 81 -17.06 -8.54 10.50
CA GLY A 81 -16.49 -7.23 10.80
C GLY A 81 -16.01 -7.02 12.24
N LYS A 82 -15.98 -8.08 13.08
CA LYS A 82 -15.59 -7.95 14.49
C LYS A 82 -14.10 -8.00 14.73
N TRP A 83 -13.35 -8.62 13.82
CA TRP A 83 -11.93 -8.83 13.93
C TRP A 83 -11.20 -8.28 12.72
N ILE A 84 -9.91 -7.96 12.90
CA ILE A 84 -8.97 -7.64 11.84
C ILE A 84 -7.77 -8.57 11.98
N ALA A 85 -7.47 -9.35 10.93
CA ALA A 85 -6.21 -10.07 10.78
C ALA A 85 -5.19 -9.18 10.07
N PHE A 86 -3.92 -9.29 10.43
CA PHE A 86 -2.85 -8.51 9.81
C PHE A 86 -1.49 -9.21 9.96
N THR A 87 -0.54 -8.79 9.15
CA THR A 87 0.88 -9.17 9.28
C THR A 87 1.58 -8.15 10.17
N GLY A 88 2.23 -8.60 11.24
CA GLY A 88 2.91 -7.73 12.20
C GLY A 88 4.31 -8.22 12.56
N GLN A 89 5.18 -7.28 12.97
CA GLN A 89 6.59 -7.51 13.35
C GLN A 89 6.82 -7.20 14.84
N TYR A 90 6.04 -7.77 15.75
CA TYR A 90 6.15 -7.47 17.19
C TYR A 90 7.43 -8.04 17.80
N ASP A 91 7.85 -9.23 17.39
CA ASP A 91 9.04 -9.92 17.93
C ASP A 91 10.18 -10.06 16.90
N GLY A 92 10.18 -9.18 15.89
CA GLY A 92 11.22 -9.11 14.86
C GLY A 92 10.85 -9.74 13.54
N ASP A 93 10.22 -10.91 13.52
CA ASP A 93 9.77 -11.61 12.30
C ASP A 93 8.31 -11.26 11.96
N GLU A 94 7.97 -11.34 10.67
CA GLU A 94 6.59 -11.19 10.20
C GLU A 94 5.75 -12.39 10.61
N GLN A 95 4.68 -12.16 11.36
CA GLN A 95 3.73 -13.16 11.81
C GLN A 95 2.29 -12.73 11.57
N VAL A 96 1.38 -13.67 11.58
CA VAL A 96 -0.07 -13.41 11.50
C VAL A 96 -0.60 -13.07 12.89
N TYR A 97 -1.27 -11.93 12.98
CA TYR A 97 -1.94 -11.44 14.19
C TYR A 97 -3.43 -11.22 13.96
N VAL A 98 -4.18 -11.19 15.03
CA VAL A 98 -5.59 -10.80 15.04
C VAL A 98 -5.86 -9.81 16.16
N ILE A 99 -6.69 -8.80 15.89
CA ILE A 99 -7.10 -7.77 16.86
C ILE A 99 -8.62 -7.53 16.73
N PRO A 100 -9.36 -7.22 17.82
CA PRO A 100 -10.72 -6.73 17.68
C PRO A 100 -10.78 -5.48 16.78
N SER A 101 -11.75 -5.40 15.90
CA SER A 101 -11.86 -4.27 14.95
C SER A 101 -12.16 -2.92 15.64
N THR A 102 -12.48 -2.95 16.93
CA THR A 102 -12.64 -1.77 17.80
C THR A 102 -11.38 -1.40 18.57
N GLY A 103 -10.27 -2.12 18.33
CA GLY A 103 -9.01 -1.99 19.08
C GLY A 103 -8.92 -2.93 20.26
N GLY A 104 -7.73 -3.08 20.81
CA GLY A 104 -7.43 -3.97 21.92
C GLY A 104 -6.00 -4.50 21.84
N VAL A 105 -5.73 -5.63 22.49
CA VAL A 105 -4.42 -6.28 22.45
C VAL A 105 -4.36 -7.25 21.28
N PRO A 106 -3.40 -7.08 20.35
CA PRO A 106 -3.18 -8.04 19.26
C PRO A 106 -2.80 -9.42 19.80
N ARG A 107 -3.32 -10.47 19.18
CA ARG A 107 -2.99 -11.86 19.50
C ARG A 107 -2.25 -12.49 18.32
N GLN A 108 -1.07 -13.00 18.57
CA GLN A 108 -0.26 -13.73 17.59
C GLN A 108 -0.85 -15.12 17.32
N LEU A 109 -0.89 -15.52 16.06
CA LEU A 109 -1.44 -16.79 15.61
C LEU A 109 -0.39 -17.72 14.99
N THR A 110 0.70 -17.18 14.47
CA THR A 110 1.79 -17.97 13.86
C THR A 110 3.12 -17.69 14.58
N PHE A 111 3.98 -18.72 14.63
CA PHE A 111 5.25 -18.69 15.35
C PHE A 111 6.39 -19.31 14.53
N TYR A 112 6.23 -19.30 13.20
CA TYR A 112 7.25 -19.80 12.30
C TYR A 112 8.30 -18.71 12.04
N PRO A 113 9.61 -19.02 12.12
CA PRO A 113 10.64 -18.05 11.77
C PRO A 113 10.48 -17.61 10.32
N ALA A 114 10.14 -16.33 10.11
CA ALA A 114 9.94 -15.78 8.79
C ALA A 114 11.25 -15.75 8.00
N ARG A 115 11.17 -15.78 6.68
CA ARG A 115 12.33 -15.72 5.80
C ARG A 115 12.80 -14.27 5.60
N GLY A 116 12.85 -13.51 6.67
CA GLY A 116 13.25 -12.11 6.61
C GLY A 116 14.67 -11.84 7.08
N PRO A 117 15.17 -10.60 6.90
CA PRO A 117 14.52 -9.55 6.11
C PRO A 117 14.63 -9.80 4.59
N LEU A 118 13.54 -9.62 3.89
CA LEU A 118 13.50 -9.70 2.43
C LEU A 118 13.93 -8.37 1.79
N ALA A 119 14.50 -8.43 0.59
CA ALA A 119 14.66 -7.20 -0.19
C ALA A 119 13.28 -6.58 -0.47
N PRO A 120 13.11 -5.24 -0.44
CA PRO A 120 11.81 -4.57 -0.55
C PRO A 120 10.92 -5.03 -1.70
N ARG A 121 11.54 -5.43 -2.82
CA ARG A 121 10.83 -5.95 -4.00
C ARG A 121 10.11 -7.29 -3.78
N TRP A 122 10.33 -7.97 -2.68
CA TRP A 122 9.71 -9.25 -2.34
C TRP A 122 8.63 -9.12 -1.26
N GLY A 123 8.48 -7.93 -0.68
CA GLY A 123 7.48 -7.65 0.35
C GLY A 123 7.78 -8.35 1.67
N TRP A 124 6.74 -8.88 2.29
CA TRP A 124 6.76 -9.52 3.60
C TRP A 124 6.47 -11.01 3.49
N ASP A 125 7.06 -11.80 4.38
CA ASP A 125 6.64 -13.17 4.63
C ASP A 125 5.38 -13.22 5.52
N ASN A 126 4.71 -14.35 5.61
CA ASN A 126 3.48 -14.53 6.37
C ASN A 126 2.42 -13.42 6.10
N GLN A 127 2.33 -12.96 4.84
CA GLN A 127 1.41 -11.93 4.43
C GLN A 127 -0.03 -12.41 4.51
N VAL A 128 -0.86 -11.71 5.30
CA VAL A 128 -2.30 -11.99 5.37
C VAL A 128 -2.98 -11.62 4.05
N ASP A 129 -3.71 -12.58 3.46
CA ASP A 129 -4.50 -12.38 2.25
C ASP A 129 -6.01 -12.27 2.55
N GLY A 130 -6.52 -12.98 3.54
CA GLY A 130 -7.94 -12.91 3.89
C GLY A 130 -8.42 -13.93 4.90
N TRP A 131 -9.73 -14.13 4.94
CA TRP A 131 -10.44 -15.02 5.84
C TRP A 131 -11.24 -16.09 5.10
N SER A 132 -11.40 -17.25 5.72
CA SER A 132 -12.44 -18.20 5.31
C SER A 132 -13.83 -17.55 5.45
N LYS A 133 -14.77 -17.95 4.60
CA LYS A 133 -16.12 -17.35 4.59
C LYS A 133 -16.89 -17.55 5.89
N ASP A 134 -16.57 -18.60 6.67
CA ASP A 134 -17.14 -18.85 8.00
C ASP A 134 -16.44 -18.06 9.12
N GLY A 135 -15.40 -17.28 8.81
CA GLY A 135 -14.64 -16.47 9.76
C GLY A 135 -13.78 -17.24 10.75
N LYS A 136 -13.61 -18.56 10.57
CA LYS A 136 -12.88 -19.39 11.54
C LYS A 136 -11.39 -19.52 11.23
N ARG A 137 -10.98 -19.27 10.02
CA ARG A 137 -9.58 -19.38 9.59
C ARG A 137 -9.12 -18.13 8.85
N ILE A 138 -7.87 -17.79 9.05
CA ILE A 138 -7.17 -16.74 8.33
C ILE A 138 -6.22 -17.42 7.35
N PHE A 139 -6.27 -17.06 6.07
CA PHE A 139 -5.29 -17.55 5.11
C PHE A 139 -4.26 -16.47 4.78
N PHE A 140 -3.04 -16.92 4.57
CA PHE A 140 -1.89 -16.06 4.39
C PHE A 140 -0.85 -16.72 3.49
N ARG A 141 -0.10 -15.91 2.79
CA ARG A 141 1.06 -16.35 2.00
C ARG A 141 2.26 -16.58 2.91
N SER A 142 2.98 -17.69 2.71
CA SER A 142 4.23 -17.95 3.42
C SER A 142 5.30 -18.49 2.48
N LEU A 143 6.56 -18.12 2.77
CA LEU A 143 7.75 -18.55 2.06
C LEU A 143 8.43 -19.78 2.72
N ARG A 144 7.83 -20.36 3.77
CA ARG A 144 8.43 -21.46 4.54
C ARG A 144 8.81 -22.68 3.71
N ASP A 145 8.02 -23.01 2.68
CA ASP A 145 8.27 -24.10 1.75
C ASP A 145 8.78 -23.62 0.39
N SER A 146 9.13 -22.34 0.29
CA SER A 146 9.60 -21.75 -0.97
C SER A 146 11.02 -22.21 -1.28
N TRP A 147 11.21 -22.79 -2.46
CA TRP A 147 12.53 -23.13 -3.01
C TRP A 147 13.14 -21.98 -3.82
N SER A 148 12.32 -21.05 -4.28
CA SER A 148 12.76 -19.89 -5.06
C SER A 148 11.74 -18.74 -5.00
N LEU A 149 12.20 -17.51 -5.04
CA LEU A 149 11.34 -16.34 -5.25
C LEU A 149 11.06 -16.15 -6.76
N PRO A 150 9.84 -15.83 -7.20
CA PRO A 150 8.66 -15.38 -6.45
C PRO A 150 7.64 -16.50 -6.12
N ILE A 151 8.07 -17.67 -5.79
CA ILE A 151 7.21 -18.80 -5.47
C ILE A 151 6.89 -18.78 -3.98
N ALA A 152 5.64 -18.96 -3.64
CA ALA A 152 5.14 -19.04 -2.27
C ALA A 152 4.01 -20.07 -2.17
N ARG A 153 3.51 -20.28 -0.96
CA ARG A 153 2.38 -21.14 -0.71
C ARG A 153 1.38 -20.46 0.21
N LEU A 154 0.10 -20.70 0.00
CA LEU A 154 -0.93 -20.27 0.93
C LEU A 154 -1.08 -21.28 2.05
N TYR A 155 -1.18 -20.77 3.25
CA TYR A 155 -1.45 -21.47 4.49
C TYR A 155 -2.71 -20.91 5.13
N SER A 156 -3.33 -21.66 5.99
CA SER A 156 -4.40 -21.18 6.85
C SER A 156 -4.13 -21.52 8.31
N VAL A 157 -4.53 -20.62 9.22
CA VAL A 157 -4.45 -20.83 10.66
C VAL A 157 -5.81 -20.56 11.28
N SER A 158 -6.18 -21.33 12.32
CA SER A 158 -7.42 -21.07 13.07
C SER A 158 -7.35 -19.73 13.78
N VAL A 159 -8.47 -19.00 13.82
CA VAL A 159 -8.58 -17.78 14.63
C VAL A 159 -8.35 -18.06 16.13
N ASP A 160 -8.59 -19.27 16.59
CA ASP A 160 -8.33 -19.69 17.97
C ASP A 160 -6.86 -20.09 18.23
N GLY A 161 -6.04 -20.10 17.19
CA GLY A 161 -4.64 -20.53 17.24
C GLY A 161 -4.44 -21.98 16.82
N GLY A 162 -3.24 -22.50 17.04
CA GLY A 162 -2.83 -23.84 16.64
C GLY A 162 -1.91 -23.85 15.40
N PRO A 163 -1.58 -25.03 14.85
CA PRO A 163 -0.67 -25.13 13.71
C PRO A 163 -1.28 -24.53 12.44
N ALA A 164 -0.45 -23.86 11.66
CA ALA A 164 -0.84 -23.45 10.33
C ALA A 164 -0.78 -24.64 9.36
N GLU A 165 -1.79 -24.78 8.52
CA GLU A 165 -1.94 -25.86 7.54
C GLU A 165 -1.81 -25.30 6.12
N PRO A 166 -1.06 -25.97 5.21
CA PRO A 166 -0.99 -25.54 3.82
C PRO A 166 -2.32 -25.75 3.13
N LEU A 167 -2.72 -24.81 2.27
CA LEU A 167 -3.79 -25.04 1.32
C LEU A 167 -3.32 -26.02 0.23
N PRO A 168 -4.25 -26.72 -0.45
CA PRO A 168 -3.90 -27.82 -1.35
C PRO A 168 -3.13 -27.40 -2.60
N MET A 169 -3.15 -26.11 -2.97
CA MET A 169 -2.36 -25.61 -4.10
C MET A 169 -0.86 -25.74 -3.81
N PRO A 170 -0.07 -26.34 -4.70
CA PRO A 170 1.38 -26.51 -4.48
C PRO A 170 2.14 -25.16 -4.44
N GLU A 171 1.66 -24.21 -5.22
CA GLU A 171 2.19 -22.85 -5.33
C GLU A 171 1.02 -21.86 -5.36
N ALA A 172 1.04 -20.86 -4.50
CA ALA A 172 0.03 -19.81 -4.48
C ALA A 172 0.59 -18.55 -3.80
N GLY A 173 0.64 -17.46 -4.54
CA GLY A 173 1.12 -16.15 -4.08
C GLY A 173 0.04 -15.26 -3.53
N SER A 174 -1.20 -15.43 -3.96
CA SER A 174 -2.40 -14.75 -3.48
C SER A 174 -3.65 -15.50 -3.92
N GLY A 175 -4.78 -15.28 -3.27
CA GLY A 175 -6.02 -15.93 -3.65
C GLY A 175 -7.24 -15.40 -2.93
N ASP A 176 -8.43 -15.91 -3.32
CA ASP A 176 -9.70 -15.67 -2.62
C ASP A 176 -10.66 -16.85 -2.81
N TYR A 177 -11.46 -17.13 -1.79
CA TYR A 177 -12.46 -18.21 -1.83
C TYR A 177 -13.67 -17.82 -2.68
N SER A 178 -14.19 -18.81 -3.41
CA SER A 178 -15.54 -18.71 -4.00
C SER A 178 -16.60 -18.51 -2.91
N PRO A 179 -17.78 -17.95 -3.24
CA PRO A 179 -18.85 -17.75 -2.26
C PRO A 179 -19.31 -19.04 -1.56
N ASP A 180 -19.26 -20.17 -2.27
CA ASP A 180 -19.57 -21.50 -1.74
C ASP A 180 -18.43 -22.15 -0.95
N SER A 181 -17.25 -21.55 -0.95
CA SER A 181 -16.03 -22.09 -0.33
C SER A 181 -15.54 -23.44 -0.90
N GLU A 182 -16.04 -23.85 -2.05
CA GLU A 182 -15.64 -25.11 -2.71
C GLU A 182 -14.47 -24.91 -3.68
N ARG A 183 -14.24 -23.67 -4.12
CA ARG A 183 -13.18 -23.30 -5.05
C ARG A 183 -12.40 -22.10 -4.54
N MET A 184 -11.24 -21.88 -5.14
CA MET A 184 -10.41 -20.71 -4.87
C MET A 184 -9.88 -20.13 -6.17
N VAL A 185 -9.99 -18.83 -6.38
CA VAL A 185 -9.21 -18.12 -7.39
C VAL A 185 -7.84 -17.80 -6.81
N TYR A 186 -6.75 -18.04 -7.55
CA TYR A 186 -5.40 -17.81 -7.05
C TYR A 186 -4.42 -17.44 -8.17
N SER A 187 -3.31 -16.83 -7.78
CA SER A 187 -2.11 -16.65 -8.61
C SER A 187 -1.00 -17.55 -8.07
N PRO A 188 -0.34 -18.39 -8.90
CA PRO A 188 0.78 -19.22 -8.43
C PRO A 188 1.97 -18.42 -7.92
N GLN A 189 2.21 -17.25 -8.48
CA GLN A 189 3.37 -16.41 -8.17
C GLN A 189 2.95 -15.09 -7.53
N PHE A 190 3.89 -14.44 -6.82
CA PHE A 190 3.69 -13.10 -6.31
C PHE A 190 4.78 -12.15 -6.85
N ARG A 191 4.32 -10.97 -7.28
CA ARG A 191 5.20 -9.87 -7.74
C ARG A 191 4.61 -8.51 -7.32
N ASP A 192 3.93 -8.47 -6.20
CA ASP A 192 3.09 -7.34 -5.79
C ASP A 192 3.91 -6.08 -5.52
N PHE A 193 5.15 -6.27 -5.07
CA PHE A 193 6.09 -5.19 -4.74
C PHE A 193 7.07 -4.84 -5.86
N ARG A 194 6.93 -5.48 -7.03
CA ARG A 194 7.79 -5.16 -8.18
C ARG A 194 7.34 -3.85 -8.80
N SER A 195 8.31 -3.03 -9.17
CA SER A 195 8.08 -1.72 -9.79
C SER A 195 7.90 -1.78 -11.31
N GLU A 196 8.22 -2.92 -11.92
CA GLU A 196 8.12 -3.06 -13.37
C GLU A 196 6.66 -3.06 -13.81
N LYS A 197 6.32 -2.17 -14.72
CA LYS A 197 5.06 -2.13 -15.43
C LYS A 197 5.16 -2.88 -16.77
N ARG A 198 4.02 -3.35 -17.23
CA ARG A 198 3.90 -4.00 -18.56
C ARG A 198 4.86 -5.19 -18.74
N TYR A 199 5.19 -5.85 -17.64
CA TYR A 199 6.03 -7.03 -17.69
C TYR A 199 5.34 -8.15 -18.48
N GLY A 200 6.01 -8.66 -19.51
CA GLY A 200 5.48 -9.69 -20.41
C GLY A 200 6.28 -11.01 -20.41
N GLY A 201 7.07 -11.25 -19.36
CA GLY A 201 7.87 -12.47 -19.24
C GLY A 201 7.14 -13.64 -18.58
N GLY A 202 7.82 -14.77 -18.48
CA GLY A 202 7.27 -16.04 -17.93
C GLY A 202 6.88 -15.99 -16.44
N GLN A 203 7.26 -14.93 -15.72
CA GLN A 203 6.86 -14.70 -14.33
C GLN A 203 5.72 -13.66 -14.23
N ALA A 204 4.98 -13.35 -15.31
CA ALA A 204 3.79 -12.54 -15.22
C ALA A 204 2.71 -13.31 -14.45
N ASN A 205 2.15 -12.68 -13.41
CA ASN A 205 1.08 -13.26 -12.64
C ASN A 205 -0.12 -13.56 -13.54
N VAL A 206 -0.67 -14.74 -13.39
CA VAL A 206 -1.89 -15.21 -14.06
C VAL A 206 -2.83 -15.80 -13.02
N LEU A 207 -4.13 -15.83 -13.30
CA LEU A 207 -5.13 -16.35 -12.38
C LEU A 207 -5.67 -17.70 -12.83
N TYR A 208 -5.87 -18.54 -11.82
CA TYR A 208 -6.48 -19.86 -11.96
C TYR A 208 -7.65 -19.99 -10.98
N ILE A 209 -8.62 -20.81 -11.33
CA ILE A 209 -9.60 -21.35 -10.37
C ILE A 209 -9.13 -22.77 -10.02
N PHE A 210 -9.07 -23.05 -8.72
CA PHE A 210 -8.74 -24.36 -8.16
C PHE A 210 -9.97 -24.92 -7.45
N ASP A 211 -10.33 -26.18 -7.76
CA ASP A 211 -11.37 -26.91 -7.05
C ASP A 211 -10.75 -27.60 -5.84
N LEU A 212 -11.25 -27.28 -4.65
CA LEU A 212 -10.67 -27.75 -3.38
C LEU A 212 -10.97 -29.24 -3.09
N LYS A 213 -11.94 -29.84 -3.78
CA LYS A 213 -12.30 -31.26 -3.64
C LYS A 213 -11.59 -32.14 -4.66
N THR A 214 -11.58 -31.73 -5.91
CA THR A 214 -11.04 -32.54 -7.01
C THR A 214 -9.59 -32.22 -7.33
N SER A 215 -9.07 -31.07 -6.87
CA SER A 215 -7.77 -30.50 -7.25
C SER A 215 -7.68 -30.11 -8.74
N ASP A 216 -8.82 -30.02 -9.43
CA ASP A 216 -8.85 -29.53 -10.81
C ASP A 216 -8.50 -28.05 -10.85
N THR A 217 -7.74 -27.68 -11.89
CA THR A 217 -7.25 -26.31 -12.05
C THR A 217 -7.61 -25.78 -13.43
N LYS A 218 -8.25 -24.61 -13.48
CA LYS A 218 -8.60 -23.93 -14.71
C LYS A 218 -7.95 -22.54 -14.76
N ARG A 219 -7.13 -22.29 -15.76
CA ARG A 219 -6.62 -20.94 -16.04
C ARG A 219 -7.75 -20.05 -16.57
N ILE A 220 -7.86 -18.83 -16.02
CA ILE A 220 -8.95 -17.89 -16.36
C ILE A 220 -8.45 -16.57 -16.95
N THR A 221 -7.16 -16.28 -16.87
CA THR A 221 -6.60 -15.08 -17.49
C THR A 221 -5.53 -15.46 -18.50
N GLU A 222 -5.51 -14.75 -19.62
CA GLU A 222 -4.56 -14.95 -20.71
C GLU A 222 -3.77 -13.69 -21.02
N GLY A 223 -2.72 -13.85 -21.81
CA GLY A 223 -1.87 -12.77 -22.27
C GLY A 223 -0.61 -12.58 -21.41
N PRO A 224 0.30 -11.74 -21.89
CA PRO A 224 1.61 -11.54 -21.24
C PRO A 224 1.56 -10.53 -20.10
N ARG A 225 0.41 -9.98 -19.76
CA ARG A 225 0.29 -8.92 -18.76
C ARG A 225 -0.08 -9.46 -17.38
N PRO A 226 0.52 -8.91 -16.30
CA PRO A 226 0.21 -9.32 -14.95
C PRO A 226 -1.28 -9.19 -14.63
N THR A 227 -1.81 -10.21 -13.97
CA THR A 227 -3.13 -10.23 -13.34
C THR A 227 -2.96 -10.67 -11.89
N ARG A 228 -3.36 -9.84 -10.93
CA ARG A 228 -3.11 -10.05 -9.51
C ARG A 228 -4.27 -9.53 -8.66
N ASP A 229 -4.16 -9.72 -7.35
CA ASP A 229 -5.12 -9.27 -6.34
C ASP A 229 -6.56 -9.76 -6.67
N PRO A 230 -6.77 -11.09 -6.84
CA PRO A 230 -8.09 -11.61 -7.17
C PRO A 230 -9.08 -11.45 -6.03
N MET A 231 -10.33 -11.10 -6.35
CA MET A 231 -11.44 -10.93 -5.42
C MET A 231 -12.68 -11.62 -6.01
N TRP A 232 -13.22 -12.60 -5.31
CA TRP A 232 -14.37 -13.38 -5.81
C TRP A 232 -15.68 -12.92 -5.18
N MET A 233 -16.57 -12.29 -5.97
CA MET A 233 -17.88 -11.80 -5.54
C MET A 233 -18.99 -12.38 -6.41
N GLY A 234 -19.87 -13.19 -5.84
CA GLY A 234 -20.93 -13.87 -6.61
C GLY A 234 -20.38 -14.69 -7.78
N ASP A 235 -20.89 -14.46 -8.98
CA ASP A 235 -20.42 -15.10 -10.21
C ASP A 235 -19.29 -14.34 -10.92
N THR A 236 -18.68 -13.37 -10.25
CA THR A 236 -17.67 -12.52 -10.86
C THR A 236 -16.37 -12.53 -10.05
N ILE A 237 -15.24 -12.71 -10.73
CA ILE A 237 -13.92 -12.52 -10.18
C ILE A 237 -13.39 -11.16 -10.63
N TYR A 238 -13.09 -10.27 -9.68
CA TYR A 238 -12.41 -9.02 -9.95
C TYR A 238 -10.92 -9.18 -9.74
N PHE A 239 -10.12 -8.46 -10.50
CA PHE A 239 -8.66 -8.52 -10.40
C PHE A 239 -8.01 -7.25 -10.94
N ASN A 240 -6.77 -7.04 -10.58
CA ASN A 240 -5.96 -5.90 -10.99
C ASN A 240 -5.04 -6.29 -12.16
N SER A 241 -4.97 -5.46 -13.22
CA SER A 241 -4.10 -5.72 -14.38
C SER A 241 -3.66 -4.43 -15.06
N ASP A 242 -2.43 -4.42 -15.60
CA ASP A 242 -1.86 -3.30 -16.37
C ASP A 242 -1.95 -3.50 -17.89
N ARG A 243 -2.83 -4.39 -18.35
CA ARG A 243 -2.96 -4.75 -19.78
C ARG A 243 -3.18 -3.57 -20.72
N ASP A 244 -3.82 -2.49 -20.24
CA ASP A 244 -4.06 -1.26 -20.98
C ASP A 244 -3.11 -0.12 -20.58
N GLY A 245 -1.97 -0.45 -19.98
CA GLY A 245 -0.88 0.49 -19.69
C GLY A 245 -0.80 0.98 -18.25
N HIS A 246 -1.91 1.01 -17.52
CA HIS A 246 -2.00 1.30 -16.10
C HIS A 246 -2.73 0.18 -15.38
N PHE A 247 -2.37 -0.09 -14.11
CA PHE A 247 -3.14 -1.02 -13.31
C PHE A 247 -4.55 -0.49 -13.10
N ASN A 248 -5.51 -1.30 -13.52
CA ASN A 248 -6.94 -1.06 -13.40
C ASN A 248 -7.65 -2.34 -12.96
N ILE A 249 -8.84 -2.19 -12.40
CA ILE A 249 -9.69 -3.31 -12.01
C ILE A 249 -10.42 -3.83 -13.26
N TYR A 250 -10.39 -5.14 -13.43
CA TYR A 250 -11.10 -5.92 -14.44
C TYR A 250 -12.03 -6.91 -13.75
N SER A 251 -13.02 -7.37 -14.46
CA SER A 251 -13.92 -8.43 -14.04
C SER A 251 -13.83 -9.62 -14.99
N TYR A 252 -13.99 -10.82 -14.46
CA TYR A 252 -14.14 -12.07 -15.19
C TYR A 252 -15.43 -12.73 -14.73
N ASP A 253 -16.37 -12.91 -15.65
CA ASP A 253 -17.62 -13.64 -15.41
C ASP A 253 -17.34 -15.15 -15.48
N VAL A 254 -17.58 -15.84 -14.37
CA VAL A 254 -17.23 -17.26 -14.22
C VAL A 254 -18.05 -18.16 -15.15
N SER A 255 -19.28 -17.79 -15.45
CA SER A 255 -20.20 -18.56 -16.26
C SER A 255 -19.91 -18.45 -17.76
N SER A 256 -19.70 -17.23 -18.25
CA SER A 256 -19.46 -16.95 -19.67
C SER A 256 -17.98 -16.93 -20.07
N GLY A 257 -17.05 -16.83 -19.10
CA GLY A 257 -15.62 -16.67 -19.35
C GLY A 257 -15.22 -15.29 -19.90
N LYS A 258 -16.11 -14.30 -19.87
CA LYS A 258 -15.86 -12.97 -20.44
C LYS A 258 -15.14 -12.07 -19.44
N THR A 259 -14.13 -11.38 -19.95
CA THR A 259 -13.40 -10.34 -19.19
C THR A 259 -13.83 -8.95 -19.65
N ALA A 260 -14.01 -8.02 -18.70
CA ALA A 260 -14.31 -6.62 -18.97
C ALA A 260 -13.48 -5.68 -18.08
N GLN A 261 -13.17 -4.50 -18.59
CA GLN A 261 -12.52 -3.44 -17.83
C GLN A 261 -13.54 -2.66 -17.00
N VAL A 262 -13.30 -2.55 -15.68
CA VAL A 262 -14.19 -1.87 -14.74
C VAL A 262 -13.73 -0.43 -14.47
N THR A 263 -12.47 -0.23 -14.09
CA THR A 263 -11.90 1.11 -13.90
C THR A 263 -11.04 1.52 -15.11
N ARG A 264 -10.89 2.84 -15.35
CA ARG A 264 -10.18 3.38 -16.53
C ARG A 264 -9.26 4.54 -16.16
N SER A 265 -8.45 4.35 -15.11
CA SER A 265 -7.42 5.32 -14.76
C SER A 265 -6.34 5.39 -15.85
N LYS A 266 -5.94 6.63 -16.21
CA LYS A 266 -4.90 6.90 -17.22
C LYS A 266 -3.68 7.63 -16.64
N GLN A 267 -3.72 8.00 -15.38
CA GLN A 267 -2.67 8.76 -14.72
C GLN A 267 -2.02 7.94 -13.59
N TRP A 268 -2.82 7.31 -12.74
CA TRP A 268 -2.36 6.58 -11.57
C TRP A 268 -2.79 5.13 -11.63
N ASP A 269 -1.98 4.25 -11.06
CA ASP A 269 -2.29 2.84 -10.93
C ASP A 269 -3.26 2.59 -9.78
N VAL A 270 -4.22 1.70 -9.98
CA VAL A 270 -4.94 1.04 -8.90
C VAL A 270 -3.97 0.12 -8.16
N ARG A 271 -3.94 0.21 -6.84
CA ARG A 271 -3.07 -0.60 -6.00
C ARG A 271 -3.86 -1.23 -4.85
N TRP A 272 -3.48 -2.45 -4.51
CA TRP A 272 -3.97 -3.18 -3.33
C TRP A 272 -5.51 -3.19 -3.21
N PRO A 273 -6.23 -3.54 -4.27
CA PRO A 273 -7.68 -3.64 -4.17
C PRO A 273 -8.08 -4.76 -3.21
N SER A 274 -9.13 -4.54 -2.45
CA SER A 274 -9.74 -5.51 -1.55
C SER A 274 -11.26 -5.33 -1.54
N SER A 275 -12.02 -6.42 -1.43
CA SER A 275 -13.48 -6.40 -1.52
C SER A 275 -14.15 -6.73 -0.20
N ASP A 276 -15.39 -6.23 0.01
CA ASP A 276 -16.27 -6.66 1.10
C ASP A 276 -17.03 -7.96 0.78
N HIS A 277 -16.82 -8.54 -0.40
CA HIS A 277 -17.58 -9.66 -0.97
C HIS A 277 -19.09 -9.40 -1.19
N GLU A 278 -19.57 -8.17 -0.91
CA GLU A 278 -20.97 -7.75 -1.03
C GLU A 278 -21.22 -6.78 -2.19
N GLY A 279 -20.16 -6.35 -2.89
CA GLY A 279 -20.27 -5.52 -4.09
C GLY A 279 -19.43 -4.26 -4.06
N ARG A 280 -18.58 -4.03 -3.05
CA ARG A 280 -17.67 -2.89 -3.01
C ARG A 280 -16.22 -3.35 -3.01
N ILE A 281 -15.38 -2.57 -3.67
CA ILE A 281 -13.93 -2.75 -3.70
C ILE A 281 -13.30 -1.45 -3.24
N VAL A 282 -12.48 -1.51 -2.19
CA VAL A 282 -11.61 -0.41 -1.78
C VAL A 282 -10.23 -0.58 -2.40
N TYR A 283 -9.58 0.49 -2.80
CA TYR A 283 -8.23 0.45 -3.36
C TYR A 283 -7.47 1.75 -3.12
N GLU A 284 -6.15 1.67 -3.16
CA GLU A 284 -5.25 2.82 -3.15
C GLU A 284 -5.08 3.37 -4.57
N MET A 285 -5.13 4.69 -4.72
CA MET A 285 -4.74 5.42 -5.92
C MET A 285 -4.11 6.75 -5.54
N ASN A 286 -2.88 7.02 -5.99
CA ASN A 286 -2.13 8.24 -5.65
C ASN A 286 -1.95 8.45 -4.13
N GLY A 287 -1.85 7.36 -3.36
CA GLY A 287 -1.71 7.41 -1.89
C GLY A 287 -3.00 7.71 -1.13
N GLU A 288 -4.14 7.77 -1.80
CA GLU A 288 -5.48 8.00 -1.25
C GLU A 288 -6.34 6.75 -1.45
N LEU A 289 -7.43 6.63 -0.69
CA LEU A 289 -8.35 5.51 -0.82
C LEU A 289 -9.57 5.87 -1.67
N GLN A 290 -10.01 4.89 -2.46
CA GLN A 290 -11.21 4.97 -3.30
C GLN A 290 -12.09 3.75 -3.05
N ILE A 291 -13.40 3.93 -3.10
CA ILE A 291 -14.37 2.83 -3.11
C ILE A 291 -15.02 2.74 -4.48
N LEU A 292 -14.95 1.57 -5.08
CA LEU A 292 -15.67 1.19 -6.29
C LEU A 292 -16.93 0.42 -5.90
N ASP A 293 -18.07 0.87 -6.35
CA ASP A 293 -19.28 0.05 -6.42
C ASP A 293 -19.19 -0.84 -7.68
N ALA A 294 -19.04 -2.13 -7.46
CA ALA A 294 -18.75 -3.09 -8.52
C ALA A 294 -19.91 -3.26 -9.52
N LYS A 295 -21.14 -3.02 -9.09
CA LYS A 295 -22.34 -3.14 -9.94
C LYS A 295 -22.50 -1.95 -10.88
N SER A 296 -22.33 -0.74 -10.38
CA SER A 296 -22.46 0.49 -11.17
C SER A 296 -21.17 0.92 -11.87
N GLY A 297 -20.02 0.42 -11.44
CA GLY A 297 -18.69 0.89 -11.86
C GLY A 297 -18.32 2.28 -11.35
N LYS A 298 -19.12 2.86 -10.44
CA LYS A 298 -18.88 4.17 -9.87
C LYS A 298 -17.80 4.13 -8.81
N THR A 299 -16.82 5.01 -8.93
CA THR A 299 -15.75 5.21 -7.95
C THR A 299 -16.01 6.48 -7.13
N THR A 300 -15.76 6.40 -5.82
CA THR A 300 -15.90 7.51 -4.88
C THR A 300 -14.64 7.62 -4.01
N PRO A 301 -13.95 8.78 -3.99
CA PRO A 301 -12.82 8.99 -3.09
C PRO A 301 -13.26 9.08 -1.63
N ILE A 302 -12.41 8.58 -0.71
CA ILE A 302 -12.64 8.70 0.74
C ILE A 302 -11.68 9.75 1.27
N SER A 303 -12.22 10.85 1.80
CA SER A 303 -11.40 11.89 2.43
C SER A 303 -11.10 11.51 3.88
N ILE A 304 -9.89 11.03 4.14
CA ILE A 304 -9.45 10.57 5.46
C ILE A 304 -8.40 11.54 6.02
N THR A 305 -8.58 11.92 7.29
CA THR A 305 -7.59 12.62 8.09
C THR A 305 -7.04 11.66 9.15
N VAL A 306 -5.73 11.43 9.14
CA VAL A 306 -5.06 10.65 10.18
C VAL A 306 -4.56 11.61 11.24
N PRO A 307 -5.09 11.56 12.49
CA PRO A 307 -4.62 12.38 13.60
C PRO A 307 -3.31 11.79 14.14
N ASP A 308 -2.19 12.20 13.52
CA ASP A 308 -0.84 11.73 13.82
C ASP A 308 0.02 12.90 14.27
N ASP A 309 0.80 12.73 15.35
CA ASP A 309 1.75 13.72 15.87
C ASP A 309 2.87 14.04 14.86
N GLY A 310 2.94 13.32 13.76
CA GLY A 310 3.90 13.52 12.69
C GLY A 310 5.35 13.25 13.12
N LEU A 311 5.58 12.37 14.08
CA LEU A 311 6.92 12.08 14.60
C LEU A 311 7.90 11.67 13.50
N ALA A 312 7.45 10.81 12.56
CA ALA A 312 8.25 10.39 11.42
C ALA A 312 8.51 11.49 10.38
N ARG A 313 7.71 12.58 10.42
CA ARG A 313 7.81 13.72 9.51
C ARG A 313 8.54 14.92 10.15
N ARG A 314 8.80 14.85 11.45
CA ARG A 314 9.52 15.94 12.15
C ARG A 314 10.98 15.92 11.76
N PRO A 315 11.60 17.08 11.51
CA PRO A 315 13.03 17.16 11.28
C PRO A 315 13.82 16.51 12.42
N SER A 316 14.68 15.58 12.08
CA SER A 316 15.57 14.93 13.05
C SER A 316 17.00 14.89 12.52
N ARG A 317 17.97 14.86 13.42
CA ARG A 317 19.38 14.64 13.06
C ARG A 317 19.67 13.16 13.13
N ILE A 318 20.13 12.61 12.02
CA ILE A 318 20.57 11.22 11.94
C ILE A 318 22.03 11.15 11.51
N SER A 319 22.73 10.09 11.93
CA SER A 319 24.06 9.79 11.36
C SER A 319 23.90 9.30 9.93
N ALA A 320 24.54 9.99 8.99
CA ALA A 320 24.58 9.58 7.59
C ALA A 320 25.72 8.60 7.28
N ALA A 321 26.57 8.26 8.23
CA ALA A 321 27.78 7.45 8.00
C ALA A 321 27.52 6.11 7.30
N ASN A 322 26.44 5.42 7.69
CA ASN A 322 26.05 4.14 7.07
C ASN A 322 25.17 4.28 5.81
N ASN A 323 24.93 5.52 5.36
CA ASN A 323 24.06 5.81 4.22
C ASN A 323 24.80 6.57 3.10
N ILE A 324 26.13 6.63 3.16
CA ILE A 324 26.94 7.24 2.09
C ILE A 324 26.98 6.25 0.92
N GLU A 325 26.49 6.69 -0.23
CA GLU A 325 26.40 5.87 -1.45
C GLU A 325 27.57 6.12 -2.42
N SER A 326 28.03 7.38 -2.48
CA SER A 326 29.15 7.77 -3.34
C SER A 326 29.86 8.98 -2.78
N TYR A 327 31.11 9.19 -3.18
CA TYR A 327 31.93 10.31 -2.75
C TYR A 327 32.89 10.78 -3.86
N ASP A 328 33.34 12.02 -3.74
CA ASP A 328 34.38 12.63 -4.57
C ASP A 328 35.17 13.66 -3.77
N LEU A 329 36.39 14.00 -4.21
CA LEU A 329 37.23 15.02 -3.60
C LEU A 329 37.34 16.24 -4.53
N SER A 330 37.30 17.43 -3.93
CA SER A 330 37.57 18.65 -4.70
C SER A 330 38.99 18.59 -5.29
N PRO A 331 39.26 19.24 -6.44
CA PRO A 331 40.54 19.17 -7.14
C PRO A 331 41.74 19.56 -6.28
N LYS A 332 41.54 20.41 -5.28
CA LYS A 332 42.60 20.81 -4.30
C LYS A 332 42.61 19.97 -3.03
N GLY A 333 41.72 18.99 -2.89
CA GLY A 333 41.61 18.15 -1.70
C GLY A 333 41.08 18.88 -0.45
N GLU A 334 40.50 20.08 -0.60
CA GLU A 334 40.06 20.89 0.54
C GLU A 334 38.67 20.46 1.06
N ARG A 335 37.87 19.85 0.22
CA ARG A 335 36.50 19.41 0.53
C ARG A 335 36.21 18.02 -0.01
N ALA A 336 35.49 17.25 0.81
CA ALA A 336 34.83 16.02 0.37
C ALA A 336 33.40 16.33 -0.10
N LEU A 337 32.93 15.54 -1.08
CA LEU A 337 31.59 15.57 -1.64
C LEU A 337 31.01 14.17 -1.48
N PHE A 338 29.74 14.05 -1.07
CA PHE A 338 29.09 12.74 -0.96
C PHE A 338 27.59 12.83 -1.14
N SER A 339 27.02 11.75 -1.69
CA SER A 339 25.58 11.52 -1.65
C SER A 339 25.21 10.66 -0.45
N ALA A 340 24.15 11.03 0.23
CA ALA A 340 23.58 10.26 1.32
C ALA A 340 22.08 10.53 1.43
N ARG A 341 21.27 9.45 1.41
CA ARG A 341 19.82 9.52 1.55
C ARG A 341 19.11 10.42 0.54
N GLY A 342 19.64 10.51 -0.67
CA GLY A 342 19.04 11.28 -1.75
C GLY A 342 19.42 12.76 -1.79
N ASP A 343 20.30 13.22 -0.91
CA ASP A 343 20.87 14.56 -0.95
C ASP A 343 22.38 14.54 -1.22
N ILE A 344 22.90 15.64 -1.78
CA ILE A 344 24.32 15.87 -1.98
C ILE A 344 24.85 16.78 -0.87
N PHE A 345 25.94 16.34 -0.25
CA PHE A 345 26.61 17.04 0.86
C PHE A 345 28.06 17.37 0.51
N THR A 346 28.55 18.47 1.04
CA THR A 346 29.98 18.78 1.03
C THR A 346 30.49 19.08 2.44
N ALA A 347 31.63 18.52 2.81
CA ALA A 347 32.33 18.76 4.06
C ALA A 347 33.77 19.18 3.82
N PRO A 348 34.32 20.11 4.60
CA PRO A 348 35.74 20.40 4.58
C PRO A 348 36.54 19.21 5.13
N ILE A 349 37.76 18.99 4.61
CA ILE A 349 38.64 17.92 5.07
C ILE A 349 39.15 18.18 6.48
N GLU A 350 39.48 19.45 6.79
CA GLU A 350 39.99 19.80 8.12
C GLU A 350 38.90 20.31 9.06
N LYS A 351 38.53 21.58 8.98
CA LYS A 351 37.59 22.22 9.89
C LYS A 351 36.51 22.98 9.12
N GLY A 352 35.27 22.92 9.62
CA GLY A 352 34.16 23.69 9.08
C GLY A 352 32.86 22.89 9.02
N PRO A 353 31.76 23.52 8.63
CA PRO A 353 30.47 22.87 8.59
C PRO A 353 30.31 22.00 7.34
N THR A 354 29.68 20.84 7.53
CA THR A 354 29.06 20.09 6.44
C THR A 354 27.82 20.84 5.95
N ARG A 355 27.66 20.93 4.66
CA ARG A 355 26.52 21.61 4.00
C ARG A 355 25.77 20.63 3.12
N ASN A 356 24.45 20.60 3.24
CA ASN A 356 23.58 20.02 2.23
C ASN A 356 23.52 21.00 1.05
N LEU A 357 23.73 20.55 -0.16
CA LEU A 357 23.78 21.39 -1.36
C LEU A 357 22.47 21.38 -2.13
N THR A 358 21.76 20.26 -2.14
CA THR A 358 20.58 20.09 -3.01
C THR A 358 19.29 20.46 -2.29
N HIS A 359 19.10 20.10 -1.03
CA HIS A 359 17.88 20.37 -0.27
C HIS A 359 16.60 19.96 -1.05
N SER A 360 16.70 18.95 -1.91
CA SER A 360 15.62 18.54 -2.80
C SER A 360 14.71 17.55 -2.14
N SER A 361 13.71 18.04 -1.40
CA SER A 361 12.67 17.18 -0.85
C SER A 361 11.89 16.49 -1.96
N GLY A 362 11.87 15.16 -1.96
CA GLY A 362 11.14 14.34 -2.94
C GLY A 362 11.94 13.96 -4.19
N ALA A 363 13.18 14.40 -4.32
CA ALA A 363 14.12 13.94 -5.34
C ALA A 363 15.20 13.03 -4.74
N HIS A 364 15.81 12.21 -5.56
CA HIS A 364 16.91 11.35 -5.19
C HIS A 364 18.17 11.70 -5.98
N ASP A 365 19.06 12.50 -5.37
CA ASP A 365 20.29 13.00 -5.95
C ASP A 365 21.45 12.05 -5.67
N LYS A 366 22.19 11.67 -6.71
CA LYS A 366 23.24 10.63 -6.66
C LYS A 366 24.47 11.02 -7.46
N TRP A 367 25.56 10.32 -7.15
CA TRP A 367 26.82 10.32 -7.89
C TRP A 367 27.36 11.71 -8.17
N PRO A 368 27.58 12.53 -7.13
CA PRO A 368 28.13 13.85 -7.33
C PRO A 368 29.60 13.79 -7.75
N SER A 369 30.01 14.70 -8.63
CA SER A 369 31.40 14.87 -9.03
C SER A 369 31.76 16.34 -9.21
N TRP A 370 32.98 16.71 -8.85
CA TRP A 370 33.52 18.04 -9.04
C TRP A 370 33.94 18.27 -10.49
N SER A 371 33.74 19.49 -10.99
CA SER A 371 34.41 19.94 -12.20
C SER A 371 35.94 20.00 -11.97
N PRO A 372 36.78 19.85 -13.05
CA PRO A 372 38.23 19.90 -12.91
C PRO A 372 38.80 21.16 -12.29
N ASP A 373 38.09 22.27 -12.43
CA ASP A 373 38.45 23.57 -11.86
C ASP A 373 37.88 23.78 -10.44
N GLY A 374 37.03 22.88 -9.96
CA GLY A 374 36.38 22.95 -8.63
C GLY A 374 35.29 24.02 -8.52
N SER A 375 34.82 24.59 -9.62
CA SER A 375 33.82 25.66 -9.63
C SER A 375 32.37 25.12 -9.63
N GLN A 376 32.15 23.88 -10.09
CA GLN A 376 30.85 23.29 -10.25
C GLN A 376 30.81 21.85 -9.72
N ILE A 377 29.62 21.38 -9.45
CA ILE A 377 29.33 20.01 -9.06
C ILE A 377 28.24 19.50 -9.99
N ALA A 378 28.51 18.37 -10.66
CA ALA A 378 27.53 17.62 -11.42
C ALA A 378 26.99 16.45 -10.59
N PHE A 379 25.73 16.13 -10.73
CA PHE A 379 25.08 14.97 -10.08
C PHE A 379 23.88 14.50 -10.90
N ILE A 380 23.36 13.33 -10.62
CA ILE A 380 22.14 12.80 -11.24
C ILE A 380 20.99 12.96 -10.27
N SER A 381 19.83 13.43 -10.76
CA SER A 381 18.60 13.64 -10.03
C SER A 381 17.43 13.00 -10.76
N ASP A 382 16.41 12.56 -10.04
CA ASP A 382 15.12 12.11 -10.56
C ASP A 382 14.00 13.16 -10.41
N LEU A 383 14.39 14.44 -10.27
CA LEU A 383 13.49 15.60 -10.26
C LEU A 383 12.57 15.65 -11.48
#